data_3a5fecd513791d086ce6d783200d3ad3
#
_entry.id   3a5fecd513791d086ce6d783200d3ad3
#
_cell.length_a   1.000
_cell.length_b   1.000
_cell.length_c   1.000
_cell.angle_alpha   90.00
_cell.angle_beta   90.00
_cell.angle_gamma   90.00
#
_symmetry.space_group_name_H-M   'P 1'
#
loop_
_entity.id
_entity.type
_entity.pdbx_description
1 polymer ?
#
loop_
_entity_poly.entity_id
_entity_poly.type
_entity_poly.pdbx_seq_one_letter_code
_entity_poly.pdbx_strand_id
1 'polypeptide(L)'
;VLISLPKRDTDKPSNVTIRGIGGQSLAMRPQVRLTEGRLPRPGSAEILAGQSVARRFAGAGIGETLRFGMRDWTVVGVFDAGSTGFSSEIWGDADQLMQTFRRQAYSSVIFKLSDPSAFDAFKARVESDPRLTVEAKRETRFYADQSEVMAKFLRILGTSLTIIFSLGAVIGAMITMYAAV
;
A
#
# COMPACT_ATOMS: atom_id res chain seq x y z
N VAL A 1 8.02 0.17 1.43
CA VAL A 1 8.90 1.09 0.70
C VAL A 1 8.31 1.33 -0.66
N LEU A 2 8.47 2.56 -1.19
CA LEU A 2 8.09 2.89 -2.57
C LEU A 2 9.35 2.87 -3.45
N ILE A 3 9.22 2.26 -4.62
CA ILE A 3 10.21 2.34 -5.69
C ILE A 3 9.54 2.85 -6.96
N SER A 4 10.34 3.39 -7.87
CA SER A 4 9.88 3.85 -9.19
C SER A 4 10.28 2.82 -10.25
N LEU A 5 9.30 2.33 -11.01
CA LEU A 5 9.50 1.38 -12.09
C LEU A 5 8.95 1.93 -13.41
N PRO A 6 9.56 1.62 -14.55
CA PRO A 6 9.04 2.01 -15.86
C PRO A 6 7.78 1.20 -16.20
N LYS A 7 6.76 1.88 -16.71
CA LYS A 7 5.57 1.21 -17.24
C LYS A 7 5.90 0.56 -18.59
N ARG A 8 5.34 -0.61 -18.84
CA ARG A 8 5.56 -1.38 -20.10
C ARG A 8 5.11 -0.63 -21.35
N ASP A 9 4.00 0.12 -21.26
CA ASP A 9 3.39 0.75 -22.43
C ASP A 9 3.95 2.16 -22.75
N THR A 10 4.42 2.88 -21.74
CA THR A 10 4.78 4.31 -21.89
C THR A 10 6.20 4.64 -21.46
N ASP A 11 6.92 3.67 -20.91
CA ASP A 11 8.24 3.82 -20.27
C ASP A 11 8.31 4.93 -19.18
N LYS A 12 7.15 5.52 -18.85
CA LYS A 12 7.08 6.53 -17.80
C LYS A 12 7.22 5.88 -16.43
N PRO A 13 8.07 6.43 -15.56
CA PRO A 13 8.22 5.91 -14.21
C PRO A 13 6.93 6.07 -13.39
N SER A 14 6.60 5.05 -12.62
CA SER A 14 5.48 5.09 -11.68
C SER A 14 5.85 4.35 -10.40
N ASN A 15 5.30 4.82 -9.28
CA ASN A 15 5.61 4.27 -7.97
C ASN A 15 4.91 2.94 -7.74
N VAL A 16 5.66 1.98 -7.23
CA VAL A 16 5.18 0.66 -6.80
C VAL A 16 5.58 0.44 -5.34
N THR A 17 4.65 -0.06 -4.56
CA THR A 17 4.92 -0.41 -3.16
C THR A 17 5.64 -1.76 -3.08
N ILE A 18 6.77 -1.80 -2.38
CA ILE A 18 7.42 -3.04 -1.97
C ILE A 18 7.09 -3.32 -0.52
N ARG A 19 6.65 -4.55 -0.26
CA ARG A 19 6.33 -5.06 1.07
C ARG A 19 7.24 -6.23 1.43
N GLY A 20 7.88 -6.13 2.59
CA GLY A 20 8.52 -7.27 3.23
C GLY A 20 7.47 -8.17 3.87
N ILE A 21 7.53 -9.46 3.59
CA ILE A 21 6.65 -10.47 4.16
C ILE A 21 7.47 -11.51 4.91
N GLY A 22 6.91 -12.03 6.00
CA GLY A 22 7.42 -13.19 6.71
C GLY A 22 6.74 -14.48 6.24
N GLY A 23 7.25 -15.62 6.68
CA GLY A 23 6.75 -16.94 6.25
C GLY A 23 5.25 -17.19 6.52
N GLN A 24 4.67 -16.54 7.51
CA GLN A 24 3.24 -16.68 7.86
C GLN A 24 2.34 -15.65 7.17
N SER A 25 2.89 -14.70 6.42
CA SER A 25 2.12 -13.57 5.88
C SER A 25 1.01 -14.00 4.92
N LEU A 26 1.24 -15.03 4.11
CA LEU A 26 0.23 -15.57 3.19
C LEU A 26 -0.88 -16.33 3.93
N ALA A 27 -0.52 -17.11 4.95
CA ALA A 27 -1.51 -17.82 5.79
C ALA A 27 -2.45 -16.83 6.52
N MET A 28 -1.96 -15.64 6.85
CA MET A 28 -2.74 -14.58 7.49
C MET A 28 -3.65 -13.82 6.52
N ARG A 29 -3.47 -13.98 5.21
CA ARG A 29 -4.18 -13.24 4.15
C ARG A 29 -4.81 -14.19 3.13
N PRO A 30 -5.93 -14.86 3.47
CA PRO A 30 -6.55 -15.88 2.61
C PRO A 30 -7.03 -15.34 1.26
N GLN A 31 -7.21 -14.01 1.15
CA GLN A 31 -7.57 -13.34 -0.10
C GLN A 31 -6.40 -13.27 -1.09
N VAL A 32 -5.17 -13.47 -0.64
CA VAL A 32 -3.99 -13.46 -1.51
C VAL A 32 -3.71 -14.88 -2.00
N ARG A 33 -3.76 -15.05 -3.29
CA ARG A 33 -3.53 -16.36 -3.95
C ARG A 33 -2.42 -16.25 -4.95
N LEU A 34 -1.49 -17.19 -4.90
CA LEU A 34 -0.50 -17.35 -5.96
C LEU A 34 -1.22 -17.84 -7.22
N THR A 35 -1.11 -17.11 -8.31
CA THR A 35 -1.73 -17.43 -9.59
C THR A 35 -0.78 -18.14 -10.54
N GLU A 36 0.50 -17.77 -10.49
CA GLU A 36 1.54 -18.33 -11.36
C GLU A 36 2.88 -18.43 -10.62
N GLY A 37 3.71 -19.39 -11.01
CA GLY A 37 5.05 -19.58 -10.46
C GLY A 37 5.06 -20.24 -9.08
N ARG A 38 5.94 -19.78 -8.21
CA ARG A 38 6.15 -20.33 -6.86
C ARG A 38 6.42 -19.26 -5.82
N LEU A 39 6.41 -19.65 -4.56
CA LEU A 39 6.80 -18.77 -3.47
C LEU A 39 8.33 -18.51 -3.46
N PRO A 40 8.75 -17.32 -3.01
CA PRO A 40 10.16 -17.01 -2.82
C PRO A 40 10.79 -17.91 -1.78
N ARG A 41 12.04 -18.26 -1.98
CA ARG A 41 12.83 -18.95 -0.96
C ARG A 41 13.21 -17.97 0.15
N PRO A 42 13.04 -18.34 1.42
CA PRO A 42 13.50 -17.51 2.53
C PRO A 42 14.98 -17.14 2.39
N GLY A 43 15.34 -15.90 2.68
CA GLY A 43 16.71 -15.44 2.61
C GLY A 43 17.27 -15.19 1.20
N SER A 44 16.48 -15.34 0.16
CA SER A 44 16.90 -15.12 -1.23
C SER A 44 16.49 -13.76 -1.77
N ALA A 45 17.07 -13.36 -2.92
CA ALA A 45 16.64 -12.18 -3.68
C ALA A 45 15.51 -12.52 -4.66
N GLU A 46 14.54 -13.29 -4.20
CA GLU A 46 13.36 -13.65 -4.97
C GLU A 46 12.15 -12.86 -4.48
N ILE A 47 11.29 -12.47 -5.41
CA ILE A 47 10.11 -11.65 -5.13
C ILE A 47 8.87 -12.19 -5.83
N LEU A 48 7.71 -11.82 -5.30
CA LEU A 48 6.41 -11.97 -5.94
C LEU A 48 5.95 -10.63 -6.50
N ALA A 49 5.41 -10.63 -7.70
CA ALA A 49 4.73 -9.48 -8.26
C ALA A 49 3.22 -9.64 -8.13
N GLY A 50 2.53 -8.60 -7.66
CA GLY A 50 1.08 -8.56 -7.77
C GLY A 50 0.64 -8.52 -9.23
N GLN A 51 -0.49 -9.09 -9.57
CA GLN A 51 -0.98 -9.24 -10.94
C GLN A 51 -1.01 -7.92 -11.72
N SER A 52 -1.39 -6.83 -11.05
CA SER A 52 -1.40 -5.49 -11.65
C SER A 52 0.01 -4.98 -11.96
N VAL A 53 1.00 -5.34 -11.13
CA VAL A 53 2.40 -4.98 -11.35
C VAL A 53 2.98 -5.77 -12.51
N ALA A 54 2.81 -7.09 -12.50
CA ALA A 54 3.31 -7.98 -13.56
C ALA A 54 2.81 -7.58 -14.97
N ARG A 55 1.56 -7.11 -15.05
CA ARG A 55 0.95 -6.66 -16.33
C ARG A 55 1.44 -5.29 -16.78
N ARG A 56 1.66 -4.35 -15.86
CA ARG A 56 1.83 -2.93 -16.18
C ARG A 56 3.28 -2.46 -16.21
N PHE A 57 4.20 -3.17 -15.58
CA PHE A 57 5.59 -2.73 -15.43
C PHE A 57 6.56 -3.65 -16.17
N ALA A 58 7.56 -3.03 -16.80
CA ALA A 58 8.63 -3.77 -17.45
C ALA A 58 9.52 -4.45 -16.39
N GLY A 59 9.99 -5.64 -16.66
CA GLY A 59 10.84 -6.42 -15.76
C GLY A 59 10.11 -7.10 -14.59
N ALA A 60 8.77 -7.01 -14.54
CA ALA A 60 7.96 -7.56 -13.45
C ALA A 60 7.26 -8.89 -13.77
N GLY A 61 7.54 -9.49 -14.93
CA GLY A 61 7.05 -10.82 -15.31
C GLY A 61 7.85 -11.94 -14.64
N ILE A 62 7.31 -13.16 -14.64
CA ILE A 62 7.99 -14.34 -14.08
C ILE A 62 9.30 -14.59 -14.81
N GLY A 63 10.37 -14.81 -14.04
CA GLY A 63 11.73 -14.99 -14.55
C GLY A 63 12.44 -13.70 -14.90
N GLU A 64 11.73 -12.56 -14.94
CA GLU A 64 12.34 -11.25 -15.16
C GLU A 64 13.00 -10.74 -13.87
N THR A 65 13.88 -9.76 -14.03
CA THR A 65 14.67 -9.19 -12.92
C THR A 65 14.37 -7.72 -12.77
N LEU A 66 14.07 -7.30 -11.55
CA LEU A 66 13.92 -5.91 -11.15
C LEU A 66 15.15 -5.46 -10.34
N ARG A 67 15.70 -4.30 -10.67
CA ARG A 67 16.82 -3.73 -9.94
C ARG A 67 16.36 -2.59 -9.04
N PHE A 68 16.49 -2.79 -7.72
CA PHE A 68 16.23 -1.75 -6.74
C PHE A 68 17.05 -2.00 -5.46
N GLY A 69 17.32 -0.92 -4.70
CA GLY A 69 18.15 -0.99 -3.50
C GLY A 69 19.57 -1.50 -3.78
N MET A 70 20.11 -1.21 -4.96
CA MET A 70 21.43 -1.66 -5.46
C MET A 70 21.56 -3.20 -5.56
N ARG A 71 20.45 -3.92 -5.67
CA ARG A 71 20.40 -5.39 -5.78
C ARG A 71 19.43 -5.80 -6.88
N ASP A 72 19.73 -6.91 -7.52
CA ASP A 72 18.85 -7.53 -8.51
C ASP A 72 17.92 -8.53 -7.81
N TRP A 73 16.61 -8.46 -8.17
CA TRP A 73 15.56 -9.26 -7.58
C TRP A 73 14.82 -10.02 -8.69
N THR A 74 14.78 -11.33 -8.58
CA THR A 74 14.12 -12.19 -9.55
C THR A 74 12.64 -12.39 -9.20
N VAL A 75 11.76 -12.14 -10.14
CA VAL A 75 10.32 -12.42 -9.99
C VAL A 75 10.09 -13.91 -10.18
N VAL A 76 9.71 -14.63 -9.12
CA VAL A 76 9.50 -16.09 -9.14
C VAL A 76 8.04 -16.51 -9.13
N GLY A 77 7.13 -15.56 -8.92
CA GLY A 77 5.71 -15.84 -8.97
C GLY A 77 4.87 -14.57 -9.05
N VAL A 78 3.62 -14.77 -9.47
CA VAL A 78 2.60 -13.72 -9.55
C VAL A 78 1.46 -14.08 -8.62
N PHE A 79 0.95 -13.11 -7.87
CA PHE A 79 -0.20 -13.31 -7.00
C PHE A 79 -1.33 -12.35 -7.33
N ASP A 80 -2.54 -12.79 -7.05
CA ASP A 80 -3.74 -11.98 -7.05
C ASP A 80 -4.29 -11.82 -5.62
N ALA A 81 -4.76 -10.65 -5.32
CA ALA A 81 -5.36 -10.31 -4.03
C ALA A 81 -6.78 -9.74 -4.19
N GLY A 82 -7.43 -10.08 -5.29
CA GLY A 82 -8.77 -9.61 -5.63
C GLY A 82 -8.83 -8.10 -5.77
N SER A 83 -9.87 -7.49 -5.22
CA SER A 83 -10.11 -6.04 -5.26
C SER A 83 -9.25 -5.23 -4.27
N THR A 84 -8.31 -5.87 -3.56
CA THR A 84 -7.44 -5.18 -2.61
C THR A 84 -6.25 -4.51 -3.29
N GLY A 85 -5.70 -3.46 -2.67
CA GLY A 85 -4.50 -2.77 -3.17
C GLY A 85 -3.25 -3.65 -3.27
N PHE A 86 -3.25 -4.83 -2.65
CA PHE A 86 -2.09 -5.74 -2.66
C PHE A 86 -1.74 -6.26 -4.05
N SER A 87 -2.71 -6.39 -4.96
CA SER A 87 -2.44 -6.77 -6.36
C SER A 87 -1.53 -5.78 -7.10
N SER A 88 -1.33 -4.57 -6.55
CA SER A 88 -0.44 -3.53 -7.06
C SER A 88 0.88 -3.41 -6.28
N GLU A 89 1.25 -4.41 -5.51
CA GLU A 89 2.48 -4.44 -4.72
C GLU A 89 3.47 -5.50 -5.22
N ILE A 90 4.73 -5.35 -4.83
CA ILE A 90 5.78 -6.37 -4.92
C ILE A 90 6.05 -6.89 -3.51
N TRP A 91 6.10 -8.21 -3.35
CA TRP A 91 6.35 -8.85 -2.07
C TRP A 91 7.67 -9.62 -2.08
N GLY A 92 8.49 -9.42 -1.08
CA GLY A 92 9.76 -10.11 -0.91
C GLY A 92 10.02 -10.47 0.55
N ASP A 93 11.07 -11.22 0.79
CA ASP A 93 11.51 -11.57 2.13
C ASP A 93 11.80 -10.31 2.96
N ALA A 94 11.19 -10.22 4.15
CA ALA A 94 11.27 -9.03 4.99
C ALA A 94 12.69 -8.72 5.43
N ASP A 95 13.47 -9.75 5.79
CA ASP A 95 14.82 -9.58 6.30
C ASP A 95 15.78 -9.13 5.19
N GLN A 96 15.61 -9.69 3.98
CA GLN A 96 16.38 -9.30 2.81
C GLN A 96 16.09 -7.86 2.38
N LEU A 97 14.82 -7.46 2.43
CA LEU A 97 14.41 -6.08 2.14
C LEU A 97 14.89 -5.10 3.22
N MET A 98 14.84 -5.48 4.50
CA MET A 98 15.37 -4.65 5.59
C MET A 98 16.85 -4.38 5.40
N GLN A 99 17.65 -5.40 5.09
CA GLN A 99 19.08 -5.24 4.79
C GLN A 99 19.31 -4.33 3.59
N THR A 100 18.56 -4.55 2.50
CA THR A 100 18.67 -3.79 1.25
C THR A 100 18.37 -2.31 1.45
N PHE A 101 17.35 -1.99 2.24
CA PHE A 101 16.95 -0.61 2.53
C PHE A 101 17.53 -0.05 3.83
N ARG A 102 18.50 -0.76 4.44
CA ARG A 102 19.16 -0.38 5.69
C ARG A 102 18.20 -0.03 6.82
N ARG A 103 17.12 -0.80 6.93
CA ARG A 103 16.15 -0.64 8.01
C ARG A 103 16.48 -1.56 9.17
N GLN A 104 16.39 -1.03 10.38
CA GLN A 104 16.74 -1.76 11.61
C GLN A 104 15.51 -2.32 12.34
N ALA A 105 14.30 -1.96 11.91
CA ALA A 105 13.07 -2.38 12.54
C ALA A 105 11.96 -2.65 11.53
N TYR A 106 11.06 -3.56 11.89
CA TYR A 106 9.83 -3.78 11.15
C TYR A 106 8.89 -2.58 11.30
N SER A 107 8.20 -2.22 10.21
CA SER A 107 7.23 -1.13 10.23
C SER A 107 5.92 -1.51 10.91
N SER A 108 5.55 -2.79 10.86
CA SER A 108 4.35 -3.32 11.50
C SER A 108 4.47 -4.81 11.72
N VAL A 109 3.82 -5.30 12.78
CA VAL A 109 3.65 -6.72 13.07
C VAL A 109 2.17 -7.04 13.01
N ILE A 110 1.80 -8.05 12.21
CA ILE A 110 0.41 -8.50 12.07
C ILE A 110 0.28 -9.85 12.77
N PHE A 111 -0.75 -9.98 13.56
CA PHE A 111 -1.04 -11.21 14.30
C PHE A 111 -2.56 -11.43 14.44
N LYS A 112 -2.96 -12.65 14.77
CA LYS A 112 -4.34 -12.98 15.15
C LYS A 112 -4.37 -13.34 16.61
N LEU A 113 -5.37 -12.81 17.31
CA LEU A 113 -5.69 -13.25 18.68
C LEU A 113 -6.54 -14.50 18.60
N SER A 114 -6.30 -15.45 19.52
CA SER A 114 -7.14 -16.64 19.67
C SER A 114 -8.55 -16.26 20.09
N ASP A 115 -8.67 -15.22 20.91
CA ASP A 115 -9.93 -14.62 21.33
C ASP A 115 -9.98 -13.14 20.96
N PRO A 116 -10.86 -12.73 20.03
CA PRO A 116 -11.01 -11.32 19.63
C PRO A 116 -11.46 -10.39 20.77
N SER A 117 -12.11 -10.91 21.83
CA SER A 117 -12.54 -10.12 22.98
C SER A 117 -11.38 -9.67 23.88
N ALA A 118 -10.26 -10.37 23.83
CA ALA A 118 -9.05 -10.04 24.56
C ALA A 118 -8.26 -8.85 23.97
N PHE A 119 -8.75 -8.23 22.87
CA PHE A 119 -8.01 -7.17 22.17
C PHE A 119 -7.70 -5.96 23.06
N ASP A 120 -8.66 -5.48 23.84
CA ASP A 120 -8.48 -4.26 24.63
C ASP A 120 -7.49 -4.47 25.79
N ALA A 121 -7.55 -5.64 26.44
CA ALA A 121 -6.58 -6.03 27.46
C ALA A 121 -5.16 -6.21 26.87
N PHE A 122 -5.07 -6.83 25.69
CA PHE A 122 -3.80 -6.97 24.96
C PHE A 122 -3.23 -5.60 24.58
N LYS A 123 -4.06 -4.72 24.01
CA LYS A 123 -3.67 -3.36 23.62
C LYS A 123 -3.12 -2.59 24.83
N ALA A 124 -3.85 -2.54 25.94
CA ALA A 124 -3.42 -1.84 27.14
C ALA A 124 -2.07 -2.35 27.65
N ARG A 125 -1.86 -3.67 27.63
CA ARG A 125 -0.58 -4.27 28.07
C ARG A 125 0.59 -3.92 27.16
N VAL A 126 0.39 -3.93 25.85
CA VAL A 126 1.47 -3.66 24.87
C VAL A 126 1.81 -2.19 24.83
N GLU A 127 0.82 -1.31 24.89
CA GLU A 127 1.02 0.15 24.84
C GLU A 127 1.56 0.72 26.17
N SER A 128 1.36 0.01 27.28
CA SER A 128 1.91 0.40 28.60
C SER A 128 3.35 -0.09 28.83
N ASP A 129 3.90 -0.96 27.98
CA ASP A 129 5.27 -1.45 28.13
C ASP A 129 6.28 -0.37 27.64
N PRO A 130 7.09 0.22 28.56
CA PRO A 130 8.01 1.30 28.19
C PRO A 130 9.13 0.89 27.24
N ARG A 131 9.32 -0.42 27.02
CA ARG A 131 10.31 -0.94 26.06
C ARG A 131 9.77 -0.95 24.63
N LEU A 132 8.46 -0.81 24.46
CA LEU A 132 7.77 -0.88 23.18
C LEU A 132 7.21 0.51 22.85
N THR A 133 7.61 1.05 21.70
CA THR A 133 7.01 2.26 21.14
C THR A 133 6.10 1.84 19.99
N VAL A 134 4.97 1.23 20.34
CA VAL A 134 4.02 0.66 19.37
C VAL A 134 2.59 1.08 19.67
N GLU A 135 1.77 1.10 18.67
CA GLU A 135 0.33 1.29 18.76
C GLU A 135 -0.37 0.02 18.24
N ALA A 136 -1.27 -0.56 19.05
CA ALA A 136 -2.06 -1.72 18.67
C ALA A 136 -3.41 -1.28 18.10
N LYS A 137 -3.68 -1.62 16.84
CA LYS A 137 -4.95 -1.32 16.15
C LYS A 137 -5.55 -2.58 15.54
N ARG A 138 -6.87 -2.64 15.52
CA ARG A 138 -7.57 -3.62 14.67
C ARG A 138 -7.33 -3.27 13.20
N GLU A 139 -7.07 -4.26 12.36
CA GLU A 139 -6.74 -4.06 10.93
C GLU A 139 -7.84 -3.25 10.21
N THR A 140 -9.10 -3.53 10.49
CA THR A 140 -10.25 -2.78 9.95
C THR A 140 -10.20 -1.30 10.32
N ARG A 141 -9.83 -0.97 11.57
CA ARG A 141 -9.70 0.42 12.02
C ARG A 141 -8.50 1.10 11.40
N PHE A 142 -7.38 0.40 11.25
CA PHE A 142 -6.19 0.93 10.59
C PHE A 142 -6.47 1.40 9.16
N TYR A 143 -7.17 0.57 8.37
CA TYR A 143 -7.54 0.96 7.00
C TYR A 143 -8.63 2.04 6.96
N ALA A 144 -9.59 2.02 7.91
CA ALA A 144 -10.60 3.06 8.02
C ALA A 144 -9.97 4.43 8.31
N ASP A 145 -9.02 4.50 9.25
CA ASP A 145 -8.31 5.74 9.59
C ASP A 145 -7.56 6.33 8.38
N GLN A 146 -6.92 5.48 7.56
CA GLN A 146 -6.26 5.93 6.34
C GLN A 146 -7.25 6.50 5.31
N SER A 147 -8.41 5.86 5.16
CA SER A 147 -9.46 6.31 4.24
C SER A 147 -10.12 7.61 4.71
N GLU A 148 -10.27 7.79 6.02
CA GLU A 148 -10.90 8.97 6.61
C GLU A 148 -10.08 10.24 6.35
N VAL A 149 -8.76 10.17 6.45
CA VAL A 149 -7.87 11.31 6.15
C VAL A 149 -8.06 11.77 4.71
N MET A 150 -8.08 10.84 3.76
CA MET A 150 -8.27 11.14 2.34
C MET A 150 -9.69 11.69 2.08
N ALA A 151 -10.72 11.08 2.67
CA ALA A 151 -12.09 11.53 2.54
C ALA A 151 -12.28 12.95 3.11
N LYS A 152 -11.65 13.26 4.25
CA LYS A 152 -11.67 14.59 4.86
C LYS A 152 -11.00 15.64 3.96
N PHE A 153 -9.84 15.30 3.39
CA PHE A 153 -9.15 16.17 2.44
C PHE A 153 -10.02 16.48 1.21
N LEU A 154 -10.59 15.45 0.58
CA LEU A 154 -11.47 15.62 -0.57
C LEU A 154 -12.73 16.43 -0.25
N ARG A 155 -13.30 16.25 0.95
CA ARG A 155 -14.45 17.03 1.41
C ARG A 155 -14.10 18.49 1.55
N ILE A 156 -12.97 18.83 2.18
CA ILE A 156 -12.50 20.22 2.33
C ILE A 156 -12.29 20.85 0.96
N LEU A 157 -11.60 20.14 0.06
CA LEU A 157 -11.34 20.61 -1.30
C LEU A 157 -12.65 20.85 -2.07
N GLY A 158 -13.57 19.88 -2.04
CA GLY A 158 -14.86 20.00 -2.70
C GLY A 158 -15.69 21.16 -2.17
N THR A 159 -15.76 21.33 -0.84
CA THR A 159 -16.47 22.45 -0.23
C THR A 159 -15.86 23.79 -0.62
N SER A 160 -14.53 23.91 -0.61
CA SER A 160 -13.84 25.15 -1.01
C SER A 160 -14.12 25.52 -2.47
N LEU A 161 -14.06 24.55 -3.38
CA LEU A 161 -14.40 24.76 -4.78
C LEU A 161 -15.86 25.17 -4.96
N THR A 162 -16.78 24.54 -4.24
CA THR A 162 -18.21 24.89 -4.30
C THR A 162 -18.45 26.34 -3.88
N ILE A 163 -17.82 26.81 -2.83
CA ILE A 163 -17.93 28.20 -2.37
C ILE A 163 -17.40 29.15 -3.46
N ILE A 164 -16.21 28.88 -4.01
CA ILE A 164 -15.61 29.74 -5.03
C ILE A 164 -16.50 29.83 -6.27
N PHE A 165 -16.98 28.68 -6.77
CA PHE A 165 -17.85 28.66 -7.94
C PHE A 165 -19.20 29.30 -7.69
N SER A 166 -19.78 29.14 -6.50
CA SER A 166 -21.03 29.81 -6.14
C SER A 166 -20.88 31.34 -6.14
N LEU A 167 -19.81 31.86 -5.58
CA LEU A 167 -19.51 33.28 -5.63
C LEU A 167 -19.31 33.79 -7.07
N GLY A 168 -18.57 33.03 -7.88
CA GLY A 168 -18.37 33.36 -9.29
C GLY A 168 -19.67 33.37 -10.08
N ALA A 169 -20.56 32.41 -9.84
CA ALA A 169 -21.88 32.36 -10.48
C ALA A 169 -22.77 33.57 -10.12
N VAL A 170 -22.78 33.98 -8.82
CA VAL A 170 -23.51 35.15 -8.39
C VAL A 170 -22.99 36.42 -9.05
N ILE A 171 -21.68 36.60 -9.10
CA ILE A 171 -21.06 37.77 -9.75
C ILE A 171 -21.36 37.78 -11.26
N GLY A 172 -21.24 36.61 -11.93
CA GLY A 172 -21.56 36.46 -13.35
C GLY A 172 -23.02 36.78 -13.66
N ALA A 173 -23.95 36.29 -12.82
CA ALA A 173 -25.36 36.63 -12.95
C ALA A 173 -25.65 38.12 -12.79
N MET A 174 -25.01 38.77 -11.81
CA MET A 174 -25.14 40.21 -11.62
C MET A 174 -24.62 40.99 -12.83
N ILE A 175 -23.47 40.65 -13.39
CA ILE A 175 -22.92 41.33 -14.57
C ILE A 175 -23.86 41.20 -15.76
N THR A 176 -24.40 39.99 -16.01
CA THR A 176 -25.33 39.80 -17.11
C THR A 176 -26.63 40.55 -16.95
N MET A 177 -27.17 40.68 -15.72
CA MET A 177 -28.35 41.47 -15.45
C MET A 177 -28.10 42.97 -15.69
N TYR A 178 -26.99 43.50 -15.24
CA TYR A 178 -26.60 44.89 -15.47
C TYR A 178 -26.35 45.20 -16.96
N ALA A 179 -25.87 44.28 -17.75
CA ALA A 179 -25.63 44.47 -19.16
C ALA A 179 -26.91 44.38 -20.02
N ALA A 180 -28.01 43.87 -19.48
CA ALA A 180 -29.29 43.73 -20.16
C ALA A 180 -30.25 44.91 -19.95
N VAL A 181 -29.89 45.88 -19.13
CA VAL A 181 -30.63 47.14 -18.86
C VAL A 181 -29.96 48.28 -19.60
#